data_2aa23cd41cd84547a34ae4614391d8fa
#
_entry.id   2aa23cd41cd84547a34ae4614391d8fa
#
_cell.length_a   1.000
_cell.length_b   1.000
_cell.length_c   1.000
_cell.angle_alpha   90.00
_cell.angle_beta   90.00
_cell.angle_gamma   90.00
#
_symmetry.space_group_name_H-M   'P 1'
#
loop_
_entity.id
_entity.type
_entity.pdbx_description
1 polymer ?
#
loop_
_entity_poly.entity_id
_entity_poly.type
_entity_poly.pdbx_seq_one_letter_code
_entity_poly.pdbx_strand_id
1 'polypeptide(L)'
;MGSRILLLSLAALVVVALCAPAEQQRVRRNMVRGRPRGGMKKMPIRDPSVQIDAAVAGTFQQKLDHFDASNIGTFDQRYWYNNQWYKDGGPAFLMLGGEGPEDPYWVSTSSLEWTTIAQQQGAWVFDIEHRFYGQTHPTRDMSTDNLKFLSSAQAIEDAADFIKAMTTKFPQLANAKWVTFGGSYSGALAAWTRVKHPELVFAAVGSSGPVQAEVDFVEYLEVVQNSITRNSSACAASVTSGFNQVAQLLQTPAGRQTLKTTFNLCQSLNINDANNIKYFWETVYSPYMEIVQYSGDSAGEFATQLTISHAICRYHLNDNSNTLQKMKQVNDYFNMASGYFGCNDIDYNGFIEFMKDTSYGDAQSDRAWVWQTCTEFGYYQSTDSTKSGPWYGGVNNLPVQYYIDECTAIYGSAYNSDSVKAAVDQTNKYYGGRDNLTTSRIVLPNGDIDPWHALGKLTSNSSDIVPVVINGTAHCADMYGTSPHDLQSLTDARKLIASTLDGWLKA
;
A
#
# COMPACT_ATOMS: atom_id res chain seq x y z
N MET A 1 -20.79 50.86 -13.75
CA MET A 1 -19.91 50.88 -12.57
C MET A 1 -19.68 49.49 -11.93
N GLY A 2 -20.17 48.41 -12.54
CA GLY A 2 -20.12 47.05 -11.95
C GLY A 2 -18.97 46.12 -12.37
N SER A 3 -18.16 46.48 -13.38
CA SER A 3 -17.14 45.56 -13.94
C SER A 3 -15.72 45.73 -13.39
N ARG A 4 -15.42 46.74 -12.60
CA ARG A 4 -14.08 46.98 -12.05
C ARG A 4 -13.85 46.39 -10.65
N ILE A 5 -14.89 46.01 -9.92
CA ILE A 5 -14.78 45.44 -8.57
C ILE A 5 -14.54 43.92 -8.64
N LEU A 6 -14.99 43.23 -9.70
CA LEU A 6 -14.81 41.77 -9.85
C LEU A 6 -13.37 41.38 -10.25
N LEU A 7 -12.63 42.26 -10.94
CA LEU A 7 -11.24 42.01 -11.35
C LEU A 7 -10.23 42.19 -10.21
N LEU A 8 -10.54 43.03 -9.21
CA LEU A 8 -9.66 43.22 -8.04
C LEU A 8 -9.78 42.10 -7.02
N SER A 9 -10.91 41.43 -6.94
CA SER A 9 -11.07 40.27 -6.05
C SER A 9 -10.41 38.99 -6.59
N LEU A 10 -10.34 38.77 -7.90
CA LEU A 10 -9.61 37.68 -8.50
C LEU A 10 -8.09 37.87 -8.43
N ALA A 11 -7.58 39.09 -8.58
CA ALA A 11 -6.16 39.38 -8.44
C ALA A 11 -5.65 39.22 -7.00
N ALA A 12 -6.48 39.53 -5.99
CA ALA A 12 -6.14 39.31 -4.59
C ALA A 12 -6.11 37.84 -4.19
N LEU A 13 -7.00 37.02 -4.77
CA LEU A 13 -7.00 35.56 -4.54
C LEU A 13 -5.80 34.86 -5.20
N VAL A 14 -5.37 35.30 -6.37
CA VAL A 14 -4.20 34.75 -7.06
C VAL A 14 -2.89 35.14 -6.34
N VAL A 15 -2.80 36.33 -5.77
CA VAL A 15 -1.59 36.78 -5.02
C VAL A 15 -1.48 36.08 -3.67
N VAL A 16 -2.60 35.75 -3.00
CA VAL A 16 -2.57 34.98 -1.73
C VAL A 16 -2.16 33.50 -1.97
N ALA A 17 -2.50 32.93 -3.12
CA ALA A 17 -2.07 31.57 -3.47
C ALA A 17 -0.57 31.48 -3.81
N LEU A 18 0.10 32.58 -4.16
CA LEU A 18 1.53 32.62 -4.49
C LEU A 18 2.44 32.96 -3.29
N CYS A 19 1.88 33.27 -2.14
CA CYS A 19 2.60 33.61 -0.91
C CYS A 19 2.45 32.58 0.22
N ALA A 20 2.12 31.32 -0.11
CA ALA A 20 2.22 30.24 0.87
C ALA A 20 3.68 30.09 1.31
N PRO A 21 3.97 30.04 2.62
CA PRO A 21 5.35 29.94 3.09
C PRO A 21 6.03 28.68 2.53
N ALA A 22 7.33 28.79 2.27
CA ALA A 22 8.16 27.73 1.68
C ALA A 22 8.08 26.37 2.42
N GLU A 23 7.59 26.34 3.66
CA GLU A 23 7.35 25.11 4.43
C GLU A 23 6.25 24.20 3.85
N GLN A 24 5.29 24.72 3.12
CA GLN A 24 4.22 23.93 2.47
C GLN A 24 4.65 23.21 1.18
N GLN A 25 5.89 23.43 0.71
CA GLN A 25 6.42 22.86 -0.53
C GLN A 25 7.46 21.74 -0.30
N ARG A 26 7.55 21.18 0.90
CA ARG A 26 8.44 20.04 1.17
C ARG A 26 7.77 18.75 0.71
N VAL A 27 8.44 18.01 -0.16
CA VAL A 27 8.05 16.66 -0.54
C VAL A 27 8.55 15.71 0.55
N ARG A 28 7.67 15.34 1.47
CA ARG A 28 7.95 14.28 2.44
C ARG A 28 7.96 12.92 1.73
N ARG A 29 8.44 11.87 2.40
CA ARG A 29 8.48 10.50 1.87
C ARG A 29 7.19 10.16 1.12
N ASN A 30 7.36 9.65 -0.11
CA ASN A 30 6.25 9.21 -0.95
C ASN A 30 5.75 7.83 -0.55
N MET A 31 6.66 7.02 0.00
CA MET A 31 6.37 5.71 0.56
C MET A 31 6.82 5.64 2.01
N VAL A 32 5.98 5.08 2.85
CA VAL A 32 6.29 4.77 4.25
C VAL A 32 6.20 3.26 4.40
N ARG A 33 7.35 2.59 4.49
CA ARG A 33 7.46 1.14 4.65
C ARG A 33 6.67 0.37 3.58
N GLY A 34 6.97 0.66 2.31
CA GLY A 34 6.35 0.03 1.15
C GLY A 34 4.90 0.41 0.87
N ARG A 35 4.32 1.30 1.67
CA ARG A 35 2.97 1.83 1.50
C ARG A 35 3.03 3.21 0.85
N PRO A 36 2.33 3.45 -0.27
CA PRO A 36 2.20 4.78 -0.84
C PRO A 36 1.41 5.69 0.10
N ARG A 37 1.73 6.97 0.08
CA ARG A 37 0.98 7.96 0.83
C ARG A 37 -0.49 7.96 0.38
N GLY A 38 -1.43 7.84 1.32
CA GLY A 38 -2.86 7.74 1.02
C GLY A 38 -3.38 6.32 0.77
N GLY A 39 -2.55 5.27 0.96
CA GLY A 39 -2.95 3.87 0.78
C GLY A 39 -2.82 3.36 -0.66
N MET A 40 -3.53 2.29 -1.00
CA MET A 40 -3.48 1.66 -2.32
C MET A 40 -3.94 2.63 -3.42
N LYS A 41 -3.23 2.65 -4.55
CA LYS A 41 -3.56 3.53 -5.69
C LYS A 41 -4.87 3.11 -6.34
N LYS A 42 -5.76 4.08 -6.55
CA LYS A 42 -7.03 3.88 -7.24
C LYS A 42 -6.87 4.20 -8.74
N MET A 43 -7.50 3.40 -9.59
CA MET A 43 -7.56 3.76 -11.00
C MET A 43 -8.62 4.84 -11.23
N PRO A 44 -8.35 5.85 -12.05
CA PRO A 44 -9.38 6.79 -12.46
C PRO A 44 -10.44 6.05 -13.26
N ILE A 45 -11.69 6.46 -13.10
CA ILE A 45 -12.79 6.01 -13.95
C ILE A 45 -12.54 6.60 -15.33
N ARG A 46 -12.00 5.77 -16.24
CA ARG A 46 -11.61 6.20 -17.60
C ARG A 46 -12.82 6.34 -18.53
N ASP A 47 -13.93 5.70 -18.20
CA ASP A 47 -15.15 5.76 -18.99
C ASP A 47 -16.14 6.75 -18.37
N PRO A 48 -16.38 7.91 -19.00
CA PRO A 48 -17.36 8.88 -18.51
C PRO A 48 -18.79 8.34 -18.45
N SER A 49 -19.07 7.21 -19.11
CA SER A 49 -20.38 6.54 -19.06
C SER A 49 -20.54 5.62 -17.83
N VAL A 50 -19.45 5.32 -17.12
CA VAL A 50 -19.52 4.60 -15.85
C VAL A 50 -20.11 5.54 -14.81
N GLN A 51 -21.38 5.34 -14.51
CA GLN A 51 -22.06 6.09 -13.46
C GLN A 51 -21.54 5.63 -12.10
N ILE A 52 -21.15 6.60 -11.25
CA ILE A 52 -20.81 6.39 -9.84
C ILE A 52 -22.13 6.49 -9.05
N ASP A 53 -23.07 5.58 -9.29
CA ASP A 53 -24.45 5.95 -9.01
C ASP A 53 -25.11 5.27 -7.83
N ALA A 54 -24.59 4.20 -7.29
CA ALA A 54 -25.45 3.41 -6.43
C ALA A 54 -24.85 3.07 -5.05
N ALA A 55 -23.69 3.63 -4.70
CA ALA A 55 -23.11 3.38 -3.39
C ALA A 55 -23.93 4.08 -2.30
N VAL A 56 -24.40 3.31 -1.35
CA VAL A 56 -25.06 3.81 -0.14
C VAL A 56 -24.06 3.81 0.99
N ALA A 57 -23.78 4.99 1.54
CA ALA A 57 -22.94 5.13 2.73
C ALA A 57 -23.71 4.79 4.01
N GLY A 58 -23.00 4.20 4.98
CA GLY A 58 -23.55 3.92 6.29
C GLY A 58 -22.48 3.95 7.38
N THR A 59 -22.94 3.91 8.62
CA THR A 59 -22.11 3.67 9.78
C THR A 59 -22.62 2.44 10.53
N PHE A 60 -21.72 1.74 11.18
CA PHE A 60 -21.99 0.57 11.99
C PHE A 60 -21.37 0.77 13.37
N GLN A 61 -22.14 0.50 14.43
CA GLN A 61 -21.62 0.55 15.80
C GLN A 61 -20.74 -0.65 16.07
N GLN A 62 -19.43 -0.41 16.01
CA GLN A 62 -18.40 -1.43 16.19
C GLN A 62 -17.88 -1.44 17.61
N LYS A 63 -17.48 -2.60 18.13
CA LYS A 63 -16.81 -2.72 19.41
C LYS A 63 -15.41 -2.11 19.37
N LEU A 64 -15.07 -1.35 20.41
CA LEU A 64 -13.72 -0.81 20.56
C LEU A 64 -12.68 -1.93 20.75
N ASP A 65 -12.99 -2.92 21.59
CA ASP A 65 -12.14 -4.06 21.87
C ASP A 65 -12.92 -5.37 21.78
N HIS A 66 -12.54 -6.25 20.88
CA HIS A 66 -13.17 -7.57 20.72
C HIS A 66 -12.63 -8.62 21.70
N PHE A 67 -11.49 -8.35 22.34
CA PHE A 67 -10.78 -9.32 23.18
C PHE A 67 -10.92 -9.05 24.67
N ASP A 68 -11.49 -7.90 25.05
CA ASP A 68 -11.81 -7.58 26.45
C ASP A 68 -13.33 -7.39 26.61
N ALA A 69 -14.01 -8.42 27.12
CA ALA A 69 -15.45 -8.38 27.35
C ALA A 69 -15.89 -7.33 28.41
N SER A 70 -14.97 -6.81 29.21
CA SER A 70 -15.24 -5.73 30.16
C SER A 70 -15.22 -4.35 29.51
N ASN A 71 -14.61 -4.22 28.33
CA ASN A 71 -14.61 -2.99 27.55
C ASN A 71 -15.89 -2.90 26.70
N ILE A 72 -16.84 -2.10 27.18
CA ILE A 72 -18.14 -1.88 26.50
C ILE A 72 -18.10 -0.69 25.50
N GLY A 73 -16.91 -0.13 25.25
CA GLY A 73 -16.72 0.98 24.31
C GLY A 73 -17.10 0.59 22.88
N THR A 74 -17.67 1.53 22.14
CA THR A 74 -18.02 1.37 20.73
C THR A 74 -17.58 2.60 19.94
N PHE A 75 -17.51 2.46 18.63
CA PHE A 75 -17.24 3.56 17.69
C PHE A 75 -18.04 3.39 16.41
N ASP A 76 -18.19 4.48 15.67
CA ASP A 76 -18.83 4.49 14.36
C ASP A 76 -17.83 4.03 13.29
N GLN A 77 -18.01 2.83 12.72
CA GLN A 77 -17.23 2.34 11.60
C GLN A 77 -17.97 2.65 10.30
N ARG A 78 -17.26 3.26 9.35
CA ARG A 78 -17.83 3.62 8.05
C ARG A 78 -17.84 2.42 7.13
N TYR A 79 -18.88 2.35 6.29
CA TYR A 79 -18.98 1.39 5.21
C TYR A 79 -19.81 1.94 4.05
N TRP A 80 -19.67 1.31 2.89
CA TRP A 80 -20.51 1.55 1.72
C TRP A 80 -21.05 0.24 1.20
N TYR A 81 -22.16 0.27 0.48
CA TYR A 81 -22.66 -0.88 -0.22
C TYR A 81 -23.37 -0.51 -1.52
N ASN A 82 -23.46 -1.49 -2.43
CA ASN A 82 -24.20 -1.39 -3.66
C ASN A 82 -24.90 -2.73 -3.95
N ASN A 83 -26.20 -2.71 -4.20
CA ASN A 83 -26.99 -3.89 -4.46
C ASN A 83 -27.63 -3.91 -5.86
N GLN A 84 -27.18 -3.02 -6.76
CA GLN A 84 -27.75 -2.94 -8.11
C GLN A 84 -27.62 -4.24 -8.92
N TRP A 85 -26.63 -5.06 -8.61
CA TRP A 85 -26.37 -6.34 -9.29
C TRP A 85 -26.99 -7.53 -8.58
N TYR A 86 -27.49 -7.34 -7.36
CA TYR A 86 -27.97 -8.41 -6.52
C TYR A 86 -29.17 -9.14 -7.15
N LYS A 87 -29.12 -10.46 -7.09
CA LYS A 87 -30.23 -11.35 -7.44
C LYS A 87 -30.59 -12.19 -6.20
N ASP A 88 -31.87 -12.47 -6.02
CA ASP A 88 -32.34 -13.26 -4.88
C ASP A 88 -31.60 -14.58 -4.76
N GLY A 89 -31.04 -14.83 -3.58
CA GLY A 89 -30.19 -15.98 -3.30
C GLY A 89 -28.72 -15.81 -3.74
N GLY A 90 -28.34 -14.68 -4.29
CA GLY A 90 -26.96 -14.38 -4.65
C GLY A 90 -26.06 -14.20 -3.43
N PRO A 91 -24.72 -14.25 -3.63
CA PRO A 91 -23.75 -14.07 -2.55
C PRO A 91 -23.64 -12.62 -2.10
N ALA A 92 -22.98 -12.39 -0.96
CA ALA A 92 -22.54 -11.09 -0.49
C ALA A 92 -21.00 -11.00 -0.57
N PHE A 93 -20.48 -9.96 -1.18
CA PHE A 93 -19.06 -9.70 -1.32
C PHE A 93 -18.66 -8.53 -0.42
N LEU A 94 -17.58 -8.70 0.34
CA LEU A 94 -17.07 -7.70 1.26
C LEU A 94 -15.63 -7.35 0.90
N MET A 95 -15.43 -6.12 0.42
CA MET A 95 -14.10 -5.51 0.32
C MET A 95 -13.67 -5.07 1.72
N LEU A 96 -12.48 -5.43 2.13
CA LEU A 96 -11.88 -4.98 3.37
C LEU A 96 -10.98 -3.78 3.10
N GLY A 97 -11.21 -2.67 3.80
CA GLY A 97 -10.32 -1.54 3.82
C GLY A 97 -8.96 -1.93 4.40
N GLY A 98 -7.91 -1.31 3.88
CA GLY A 98 -6.54 -1.54 4.30
C GLY A 98 -5.94 -0.35 5.06
N GLU A 99 -4.69 -0.06 4.77
CA GLU A 99 -3.86 0.93 5.43
C GLU A 99 -4.04 2.37 4.92
N GLY A 100 -5.23 2.71 4.46
CA GLY A 100 -5.59 4.02 3.93
C GLY A 100 -7.07 4.34 4.14
N PRO A 101 -7.49 5.59 3.82
CA PRO A 101 -8.89 5.96 3.84
C PRO A 101 -9.66 5.26 2.71
N GLU A 102 -10.89 4.82 3.01
CA GLU A 102 -11.82 4.28 2.04
C GLU A 102 -12.84 5.30 1.59
N ASP A 103 -13.39 5.06 0.40
CA ASP A 103 -14.47 5.84 -0.19
C ASP A 103 -15.36 4.95 -1.10
N PRO A 104 -16.49 5.45 -1.62
CA PRO A 104 -17.41 4.65 -2.42
C PRO A 104 -16.84 4.12 -3.74
N TYR A 105 -15.63 4.46 -4.17
CA TYR A 105 -15.04 4.03 -5.43
C TYR A 105 -15.11 2.50 -5.62
N TRP A 106 -14.77 1.74 -4.58
CA TRP A 106 -14.69 0.28 -4.67
C TRP A 106 -16.04 -0.39 -4.94
N VAL A 107 -17.15 0.18 -4.49
CA VAL A 107 -18.51 -0.37 -4.70
C VAL A 107 -19.31 0.34 -5.79
N SER A 108 -18.82 1.48 -6.29
CA SER A 108 -19.56 2.35 -7.22
C SER A 108 -19.30 2.08 -8.69
N THR A 109 -18.13 1.53 -9.02
CA THR A 109 -17.74 1.28 -10.42
C THR A 109 -17.95 -0.17 -10.81
N SER A 110 -18.57 -0.38 -11.97
CA SER A 110 -18.78 -1.70 -12.57
C SER A 110 -17.54 -2.23 -13.31
N SER A 111 -16.45 -1.47 -13.35
CA SER A 111 -15.28 -1.77 -14.17
C SER A 111 -14.12 -2.45 -13.43
N LEU A 112 -14.18 -2.58 -12.11
CA LEU A 112 -13.19 -3.32 -11.33
C LEU A 112 -13.42 -4.83 -11.47
N GLU A 113 -12.36 -5.61 -11.35
CA GLU A 113 -12.48 -7.07 -11.51
C GLU A 113 -13.48 -7.67 -10.51
N TRP A 114 -13.38 -7.35 -9.22
CA TRP A 114 -14.28 -7.89 -8.21
C TRP A 114 -15.74 -7.47 -8.40
N THR A 115 -16.03 -6.27 -8.92
CA THR A 115 -17.40 -5.83 -9.26
C THR A 115 -17.88 -6.48 -10.54
N THR A 116 -16.99 -6.78 -11.49
CA THR A 116 -17.30 -7.60 -12.66
C THR A 116 -17.72 -9.02 -12.25
N ILE A 117 -16.99 -9.63 -11.31
CA ILE A 117 -17.38 -10.94 -10.73
C ILE A 117 -18.72 -10.80 -9.98
N ALA A 118 -18.92 -9.72 -9.22
CA ALA A 118 -20.18 -9.48 -8.51
C ALA A 118 -21.39 -9.42 -9.46
N GLN A 119 -21.25 -8.75 -10.61
CA GLN A 119 -22.30 -8.71 -11.64
C GLN A 119 -22.62 -10.10 -12.19
N GLN A 120 -21.59 -10.90 -12.48
CA GLN A 120 -21.74 -12.26 -12.99
C GLN A 120 -22.45 -13.17 -11.98
N GLN A 121 -22.15 -13.02 -10.69
CA GLN A 121 -22.69 -13.84 -9.61
C GLN A 121 -24.02 -13.32 -9.04
N GLY A 122 -24.47 -12.13 -9.46
CA GLY A 122 -25.63 -11.48 -8.85
C GLY A 122 -25.39 -11.16 -7.38
N ALA A 123 -24.22 -10.63 -7.05
CA ALA A 123 -23.79 -10.37 -5.68
C ALA A 123 -24.22 -8.99 -5.18
N TRP A 124 -24.44 -8.88 -3.87
CA TRP A 124 -24.50 -7.63 -3.14
C TRP A 124 -23.11 -7.28 -2.67
N VAL A 125 -22.59 -6.09 -2.97
CA VAL A 125 -21.24 -5.68 -2.63
C VAL A 125 -21.20 -4.70 -1.46
N PHE A 126 -20.26 -4.89 -0.57
CA PHE A 126 -19.97 -4.05 0.59
C PHE A 126 -18.49 -3.67 0.61
N ASP A 127 -18.18 -2.52 1.19
CA ASP A 127 -16.83 -2.05 1.48
C ASP A 127 -16.82 -1.47 2.89
N ILE A 128 -15.89 -1.90 3.75
CA ILE A 128 -15.77 -1.47 5.14
C ILE A 128 -14.43 -0.76 5.37
N GLU A 129 -14.46 0.45 5.91
CA GLU A 129 -13.24 1.18 6.24
C GLU A 129 -12.56 0.59 7.48
N HIS A 130 -11.25 0.43 7.42
CA HIS A 130 -10.46 -0.12 8.53
C HIS A 130 -10.42 0.84 9.72
N ARG A 131 -10.50 0.30 10.96
CA ARG A 131 -10.31 1.08 12.19
C ARG A 131 -9.01 1.87 12.16
N PHE A 132 -9.01 3.11 12.64
CA PHE A 132 -7.92 4.08 12.68
C PHE A 132 -7.49 4.66 11.33
N TYR A 133 -8.06 4.21 10.21
CA TYR A 133 -7.80 4.78 8.89
C TYR A 133 -9.00 5.61 8.41
N GLY A 134 -8.73 6.57 7.52
CA GLY A 134 -9.77 7.44 6.97
C GLY A 134 -10.50 8.24 8.04
N GLN A 135 -11.82 8.09 8.10
CA GLN A 135 -12.68 8.76 9.07
C GLN A 135 -13.28 7.81 10.12
N THR A 136 -12.86 6.57 10.13
CA THR A 136 -13.22 5.60 11.16
C THR A 136 -12.28 5.76 12.35
N HIS A 137 -12.72 6.54 13.33
CA HIS A 137 -11.95 6.95 14.51
C HIS A 137 -12.43 6.22 15.77
N PRO A 138 -11.79 5.10 16.19
CA PRO A 138 -12.20 4.33 17.35
C PRO A 138 -12.02 5.09 18.66
N THR A 139 -11.06 6.00 18.73
CA THR A 139 -10.69 6.76 19.93
C THR A 139 -10.62 8.25 19.61
N ARG A 140 -10.50 9.11 20.63
CA ARG A 140 -10.41 10.57 20.45
C ARG A 140 -9.11 11.03 19.77
N ASP A 141 -8.04 10.24 19.87
CA ASP A 141 -6.72 10.50 19.31
C ASP A 141 -5.97 9.19 19.08
N MET A 142 -4.82 9.26 18.43
CA MET A 142 -3.94 8.14 18.09
C MET A 142 -2.73 8.06 19.03
N SER A 143 -2.90 8.40 20.30
CA SER A 143 -1.84 8.17 21.31
C SER A 143 -1.44 6.70 21.35
N THR A 144 -0.23 6.39 21.80
CA THR A 144 0.27 5.01 21.91
C THR A 144 -0.66 4.12 22.73
N ASP A 145 -1.26 4.67 23.80
CA ASP A 145 -2.24 3.95 24.64
C ASP A 145 -3.53 3.62 23.88
N ASN A 146 -3.95 4.46 22.95
CA ASN A 146 -5.14 4.24 22.12
C ASN A 146 -4.84 3.31 20.92
N LEU A 147 -3.64 3.36 20.37
CA LEU A 147 -3.24 2.50 19.26
C LEU A 147 -3.19 1.01 19.64
N LYS A 148 -3.23 0.63 20.90
CA LYS A 148 -3.39 -0.77 21.32
C LYS A 148 -4.66 -1.42 20.75
N PHE A 149 -5.67 -0.64 20.35
CA PHE A 149 -6.89 -1.12 19.70
C PHE A 149 -6.74 -1.24 18.16
N LEU A 150 -5.59 -0.86 17.60
CA LEU A 150 -5.26 -1.05 16.20
C LEU A 150 -4.43 -2.33 16.04
N SER A 151 -5.07 -3.37 15.56
CA SER A 151 -4.41 -4.59 15.11
C SER A 151 -5.22 -5.28 14.02
N SER A 152 -4.55 -6.13 13.24
CA SER A 152 -5.19 -6.98 12.23
C SER A 152 -6.22 -7.94 12.87
N ALA A 153 -5.94 -8.45 14.07
CA ALA A 153 -6.87 -9.30 14.80
C ALA A 153 -8.17 -8.55 15.15
N GLN A 154 -8.08 -7.31 15.64
CA GLN A 154 -9.26 -6.47 15.88
C GLN A 154 -10.03 -6.19 14.57
N ALA A 155 -9.35 -5.93 13.45
CA ALA A 155 -9.98 -5.65 12.16
C ALA A 155 -10.70 -6.90 11.59
N ILE A 156 -10.18 -8.10 11.82
CA ILE A 156 -10.84 -9.35 11.44
C ILE A 156 -12.15 -9.54 12.22
N GLU A 157 -12.14 -9.26 13.51
CA GLU A 157 -13.35 -9.31 14.34
C GLU A 157 -14.35 -8.21 13.94
N ASP A 158 -13.87 -7.02 13.49
CA ASP A 158 -14.73 -5.99 12.92
C ASP A 158 -15.48 -6.53 11.69
N ALA A 159 -14.79 -7.20 10.78
CA ALA A 159 -15.39 -7.80 9.59
C ALA A 159 -16.41 -8.88 9.96
N ALA A 160 -16.10 -9.73 10.97
CA ALA A 160 -17.00 -10.77 11.43
C ALA A 160 -18.29 -10.21 12.04
N ASP A 161 -18.19 -9.20 12.91
CA ASP A 161 -19.36 -8.55 13.51
C ASP A 161 -20.16 -7.75 12.47
N PHE A 162 -19.49 -7.11 11.49
CA PHE A 162 -20.15 -6.46 10.36
C PHE A 162 -20.97 -7.44 9.52
N ILE A 163 -20.41 -8.60 9.14
CA ILE A 163 -21.11 -9.65 8.40
C ILE A 163 -22.38 -10.07 9.13
N LYS A 164 -22.32 -10.38 10.43
CA LYS A 164 -23.46 -10.75 11.26
C LYS A 164 -24.52 -9.65 11.28
N ALA A 165 -24.09 -8.39 11.44
CA ALA A 165 -25.00 -7.26 11.48
C ALA A 165 -25.70 -7.00 10.15
N MET A 166 -24.98 -7.07 9.03
CA MET A 166 -25.56 -6.87 7.69
C MET A 166 -26.47 -8.02 7.31
N THR A 167 -26.15 -9.26 7.67
CA THR A 167 -27.03 -10.43 7.51
C THR A 167 -28.35 -10.24 8.29
N THR A 168 -28.30 -9.63 9.46
CA THR A 168 -29.51 -9.32 10.25
C THR A 168 -30.27 -8.14 9.68
N LYS A 169 -29.57 -7.09 9.26
CA LYS A 169 -30.16 -5.84 8.74
C LYS A 169 -30.88 -6.06 7.40
N PHE A 170 -30.34 -6.93 6.56
CA PHE A 170 -30.86 -7.23 5.24
C PHE A 170 -31.31 -8.69 5.16
N PRO A 171 -32.61 -9.00 5.38
CA PRO A 171 -33.12 -10.37 5.39
C PRO A 171 -32.82 -11.17 4.12
N GLN A 172 -32.64 -10.49 2.98
CA GLN A 172 -32.24 -11.11 1.72
C GLN A 172 -30.88 -11.84 1.82
N LEU A 173 -30.01 -11.41 2.75
CA LEU A 173 -28.67 -11.97 2.96
C LEU A 173 -28.63 -13.06 4.05
N ALA A 174 -29.77 -13.49 4.60
CA ALA A 174 -29.82 -14.45 5.70
C ALA A 174 -29.08 -15.78 5.42
N ASN A 175 -29.06 -16.21 4.15
CA ASN A 175 -28.39 -17.43 3.69
C ASN A 175 -27.28 -17.13 2.65
N ALA A 176 -26.83 -15.87 2.53
CA ALA A 176 -25.84 -15.50 1.55
C ALA A 176 -24.47 -16.11 1.87
N LYS A 177 -23.79 -16.63 0.85
CA LYS A 177 -22.38 -17.00 0.93
C LYS A 177 -21.54 -15.71 0.93
N TRP A 178 -20.90 -15.37 2.04
CA TRP A 178 -20.04 -14.19 2.14
C TRP A 178 -18.65 -14.50 1.58
N VAL A 179 -18.14 -13.61 0.71
CA VAL A 179 -16.79 -13.70 0.14
C VAL A 179 -16.04 -12.41 0.47
N THR A 180 -14.87 -12.53 1.09
CA THR A 180 -14.00 -11.38 1.39
C THR A 180 -13.01 -11.13 0.27
N PHE A 181 -12.76 -9.84 -0.01
CA PHE A 181 -11.81 -9.35 -0.98
C PHE A 181 -10.89 -8.31 -0.33
N GLY A 182 -9.67 -8.20 -0.83
CA GLY A 182 -8.73 -7.16 -0.42
C GLY A 182 -7.47 -7.21 -1.25
N GLY A 183 -6.71 -6.11 -1.24
CA GLY A 183 -5.40 -6.00 -1.87
C GLY A 183 -4.33 -5.56 -0.90
N SER A 184 -3.08 -6.00 -1.09
CA SER A 184 -1.97 -5.63 -0.21
C SER A 184 -2.20 -6.15 1.23
N TYR A 185 -2.03 -5.31 2.24
CA TYR A 185 -2.38 -5.65 3.62
C TYR A 185 -3.84 -6.12 3.75
N SER A 186 -4.79 -5.47 3.10
CA SER A 186 -6.17 -5.94 3.13
C SER A 186 -6.39 -7.24 2.37
N GLY A 187 -5.51 -7.59 1.43
CA GLY A 187 -5.47 -8.93 0.82
C GLY A 187 -5.10 -10.01 1.82
N ALA A 188 -4.11 -9.74 2.67
CA ALA A 188 -3.81 -10.61 3.81
C ALA A 188 -4.99 -10.68 4.79
N LEU A 189 -5.63 -9.53 5.14
CA LEU A 189 -6.83 -9.51 5.99
C LEU A 189 -7.97 -10.36 5.41
N ALA A 190 -8.23 -10.28 4.09
CA ALA A 190 -9.28 -11.08 3.44
C ALA A 190 -9.02 -12.58 3.62
N ALA A 191 -7.78 -13.02 3.38
CA ALA A 191 -7.38 -14.41 3.60
C ALA A 191 -7.48 -14.80 5.08
N TRP A 192 -6.95 -13.98 6.00
CA TRP A 192 -6.97 -14.25 7.45
C TRP A 192 -8.39 -14.25 8.02
N THR A 193 -9.30 -13.42 7.50
CA THR A 193 -10.72 -13.45 7.92
C THR A 193 -11.34 -14.80 7.60
N ARG A 194 -11.06 -15.36 6.42
CA ARG A 194 -11.49 -16.73 6.07
C ARG A 194 -10.85 -17.79 6.97
N VAL A 195 -9.58 -17.63 7.34
CA VAL A 195 -8.88 -18.54 8.27
C VAL A 195 -9.53 -18.55 9.65
N LYS A 196 -9.91 -17.37 10.16
CA LYS A 196 -10.40 -17.19 11.54
C LYS A 196 -11.91 -17.42 11.67
N HIS A 197 -12.68 -17.10 10.64
CA HIS A 197 -14.15 -17.20 10.63
C HIS A 197 -14.66 -18.02 9.45
N PRO A 198 -14.26 -19.31 9.34
CA PRO A 198 -14.70 -20.17 8.25
C PRO A 198 -16.21 -20.43 8.26
N GLU A 199 -16.89 -20.24 9.39
CA GLU A 199 -18.34 -20.36 9.55
C GLU A 199 -19.12 -19.15 8.98
N LEU A 200 -18.49 -17.98 8.88
CA LEU A 200 -19.08 -16.74 8.37
C LEU A 200 -18.64 -16.44 6.94
N VAL A 201 -17.37 -16.61 6.66
CA VAL A 201 -16.76 -16.27 5.38
C VAL A 201 -16.62 -17.53 4.54
N PHE A 202 -17.39 -17.63 3.45
CA PHE A 202 -17.43 -18.80 2.57
C PHE A 202 -16.15 -18.98 1.76
N ALA A 203 -15.61 -17.87 1.20
CA ALA A 203 -14.39 -17.84 0.40
C ALA A 203 -13.66 -16.48 0.54
N ALA A 204 -12.41 -16.41 0.08
CA ALA A 204 -11.65 -15.17 0.07
C ALA A 204 -10.81 -15.03 -1.20
N VAL A 205 -10.58 -13.78 -1.62
CA VAL A 205 -9.59 -13.38 -2.63
C VAL A 205 -8.66 -12.36 -2.00
N GLY A 206 -7.39 -12.74 -1.82
CA GLY A 206 -6.37 -11.89 -1.20
C GLY A 206 -5.28 -11.52 -2.20
N SER A 207 -5.50 -10.42 -2.95
CA SER A 207 -4.61 -9.96 -4.01
C SER A 207 -3.33 -9.35 -3.43
N SER A 208 -2.17 -9.80 -3.92
CA SER A 208 -0.85 -9.33 -3.45
C SER A 208 -0.71 -9.29 -1.92
N GLY A 209 -1.38 -10.23 -1.23
CA GLY A 209 -1.45 -10.25 0.23
C GLY A 209 -0.16 -10.80 0.86
N PRO A 210 0.62 -9.99 1.63
CA PRO A 210 1.80 -10.46 2.32
C PRO A 210 1.41 -11.24 3.59
N VAL A 211 1.02 -12.50 3.42
CA VAL A 211 0.55 -13.35 4.53
C VAL A 211 1.66 -13.81 5.47
N GLN A 212 2.93 -13.61 5.10
CA GLN A 212 4.11 -13.83 5.93
C GLN A 212 4.56 -12.51 6.54
N ALA A 213 4.55 -12.37 7.86
CA ALA A 213 5.21 -11.26 8.54
C ALA A 213 6.73 -11.51 8.59
N GLU A 214 7.54 -10.46 8.36
CA GLU A 214 9.00 -10.56 8.31
C GLU A 214 9.63 -9.28 8.84
N VAL A 215 10.58 -9.40 9.79
CA VAL A 215 11.25 -8.21 10.34
C VAL A 215 12.14 -7.57 9.28
N ASP A 216 13.06 -8.35 8.72
CA ASP A 216 14.06 -7.87 7.76
C ASP A 216 13.68 -8.32 6.35
N PHE A 217 12.91 -7.49 5.67
CA PHE A 217 12.35 -7.81 4.35
C PHE A 217 13.33 -7.43 3.22
N VAL A 218 14.49 -8.07 3.22
CA VAL A 218 15.55 -7.85 2.22
C VAL A 218 15.09 -8.19 0.80
N GLU A 219 14.20 -9.16 0.65
CA GLU A 219 13.69 -9.61 -0.64
C GLU A 219 12.94 -8.50 -1.40
N TYR A 220 12.40 -7.50 -0.71
CA TYR A 220 11.74 -6.38 -1.37
C TYR A 220 12.66 -5.72 -2.41
N LEU A 221 13.84 -5.28 -1.99
CA LEU A 221 14.83 -4.63 -2.88
C LEU A 221 15.46 -5.62 -3.86
N GLU A 222 15.57 -6.90 -3.51
CA GLU A 222 16.01 -7.95 -4.43
C GLU A 222 15.03 -8.10 -5.60
N VAL A 223 13.73 -8.11 -5.34
CA VAL A 223 12.70 -8.17 -6.39
C VAL A 223 12.72 -6.91 -7.24
N VAL A 224 12.86 -5.72 -6.63
CA VAL A 224 13.01 -4.46 -7.39
C VAL A 224 14.17 -4.55 -8.37
N GLN A 225 15.35 -4.99 -7.92
CA GLN A 225 16.52 -5.18 -8.78
C GLN A 225 16.27 -6.22 -9.88
N ASN A 226 15.71 -7.36 -9.52
CA ASN A 226 15.44 -8.45 -10.47
C ASN A 226 14.46 -8.01 -11.56
N SER A 227 13.43 -7.24 -11.19
CA SER A 227 12.44 -6.69 -12.12
C SER A 227 13.05 -5.69 -13.11
N ILE A 228 13.96 -4.82 -12.66
CA ILE A 228 14.72 -3.93 -13.52
C ILE A 228 15.68 -4.73 -14.44
N THR A 229 16.35 -5.76 -13.88
CA THR A 229 17.28 -6.62 -14.64
C THR A 229 16.54 -7.41 -15.73
N ARG A 230 15.37 -7.93 -15.40
CA ARG A 230 14.50 -8.64 -16.35
C ARG A 230 14.02 -7.74 -17.50
N ASN A 231 13.75 -6.47 -17.21
CA ASN A 231 13.42 -5.49 -18.25
C ASN A 231 14.64 -5.22 -19.14
N SER A 232 15.82 -4.95 -18.53
CA SER A 232 17.09 -4.73 -19.23
C SER A 232 18.28 -4.85 -18.30
N SER A 233 19.18 -5.79 -18.57
CA SER A 233 20.43 -5.94 -17.81
C SER A 233 21.35 -4.72 -17.92
N ALA A 234 21.37 -4.05 -19.09
CA ALA A 234 22.12 -2.80 -19.28
C ALA A 234 21.53 -1.65 -18.44
N CYS A 235 20.20 -1.57 -18.35
CA CYS A 235 19.53 -0.64 -17.45
C CYS A 235 19.92 -0.89 -15.98
N ALA A 236 19.84 -2.13 -15.50
CA ALA A 236 20.21 -2.51 -14.16
C ALA A 236 21.68 -2.18 -13.83
N ALA A 237 22.60 -2.44 -14.77
CA ALA A 237 24.01 -2.06 -14.63
C ALA A 237 24.21 -0.54 -14.51
N SER A 238 23.45 0.24 -15.29
CA SER A 238 23.47 1.71 -15.19
C SER A 238 22.90 2.22 -13.87
N VAL A 239 21.82 1.60 -13.34
CA VAL A 239 21.26 1.89 -12.00
C VAL A 239 22.31 1.62 -10.93
N THR A 240 22.96 0.45 -10.95
CA THR A 240 24.05 0.09 -10.03
C THR A 240 25.19 1.12 -10.06
N SER A 241 25.62 1.53 -11.26
CA SER A 241 26.63 2.56 -11.41
C SER A 241 26.21 3.90 -10.79
N GLY A 242 24.90 4.26 -10.91
CA GLY A 242 24.33 5.46 -10.31
C GLY A 242 24.41 5.45 -8.79
N PHE A 243 23.94 4.40 -8.15
CA PHE A 243 23.98 4.27 -6.69
C PHE A 243 25.42 4.23 -6.15
N ASN A 244 26.35 3.55 -6.85
CA ASN A 244 27.77 3.58 -6.51
C ASN A 244 28.37 5.00 -6.59
N GLN A 245 27.98 5.77 -7.60
CA GLN A 245 28.43 7.17 -7.72
C GLN A 245 27.86 8.04 -6.59
N VAL A 246 26.60 7.86 -6.21
CA VAL A 246 26.00 8.55 -5.05
C VAL A 246 26.79 8.24 -3.78
N ALA A 247 27.12 6.97 -3.54
CA ALA A 247 27.90 6.55 -2.37
C ALA A 247 29.30 7.21 -2.34
N GLN A 248 29.98 7.30 -3.48
CA GLN A 248 31.27 8.00 -3.60
C GLN A 248 31.16 9.51 -3.33
N LEU A 249 30.16 10.17 -3.90
CA LEU A 249 29.94 11.60 -3.73
C LEU A 249 29.62 11.97 -2.27
N LEU A 250 28.93 11.11 -1.53
CA LEU A 250 28.64 11.33 -0.12
C LEU A 250 29.91 11.54 0.74
N GLN A 251 31.03 10.96 0.34
CA GLN A 251 32.27 10.99 1.13
C GLN A 251 32.94 12.37 1.17
N THR A 252 32.64 13.26 0.22
CA THR A 252 33.29 14.56 0.12
C THR A 252 32.33 15.75 0.30
N PRO A 253 32.75 16.89 0.87
CA PRO A 253 31.88 18.06 0.99
C PRO A 253 31.37 18.57 -0.38
N ALA A 254 32.22 18.59 -1.40
CA ALA A 254 31.84 18.99 -2.76
C ALA A 254 30.83 18.01 -3.38
N GLY A 255 31.03 16.70 -3.16
CA GLY A 255 30.10 15.67 -3.62
C GLY A 255 28.73 15.78 -2.95
N ARG A 256 28.67 16.04 -1.64
CA ARG A 256 27.41 16.28 -0.92
C ARG A 256 26.65 17.50 -1.45
N GLN A 257 27.36 18.58 -1.79
CA GLN A 257 26.74 19.75 -2.44
C GLN A 257 26.20 19.39 -3.84
N THR A 258 26.92 18.56 -4.59
CA THR A 258 26.45 18.04 -5.89
C THR A 258 25.16 17.21 -5.71
N LEU A 259 25.12 16.29 -4.74
CA LEU A 259 23.93 15.47 -4.45
C LEU A 259 22.74 16.33 -4.03
N LYS A 260 22.97 17.36 -3.18
CA LYS A 260 21.91 18.30 -2.79
C LYS A 260 21.24 18.94 -4.02
N THR A 261 22.05 19.41 -4.95
CA THR A 261 21.56 20.05 -6.18
C THR A 261 20.89 19.02 -7.11
N THR A 262 21.50 17.83 -7.26
CA THR A 262 21.00 16.79 -8.17
C THR A 262 19.62 16.31 -7.77
N PHE A 263 19.43 16.01 -6.49
CA PHE A 263 18.15 15.47 -5.98
C PHE A 263 17.24 16.57 -5.41
N ASN A 264 17.57 17.85 -5.63
CA ASN A 264 16.78 18.97 -5.11
C ASN A 264 16.42 18.80 -3.62
N LEU A 265 17.46 18.56 -2.76
CA LEU A 265 17.22 18.32 -1.34
C LEU A 265 16.94 19.64 -0.60
N CYS A 266 15.97 19.62 0.33
CA CYS A 266 15.66 20.76 1.19
C CYS A 266 16.84 21.09 2.11
N GLN A 267 17.45 20.08 2.73
CA GLN A 267 18.55 20.22 3.67
C GLN A 267 19.90 19.92 3.02
N SER A 268 20.97 20.39 3.65
CA SER A 268 22.33 20.02 3.28
C SER A 268 22.70 18.67 3.92
N LEU A 269 23.39 17.82 3.18
CA LEU A 269 23.87 16.53 3.67
C LEU A 269 25.05 16.73 4.63
N ASN A 270 24.91 16.26 5.86
CA ASN A 270 25.97 16.20 6.87
C ASN A 270 26.32 14.73 7.13
N ILE A 271 27.54 14.29 6.78
CA ILE A 271 27.98 12.89 6.93
C ILE A 271 28.01 12.42 8.39
N ASN A 272 28.10 13.35 9.36
CA ASN A 272 28.08 13.04 10.79
C ASN A 272 26.65 12.86 11.33
N ASP A 273 25.64 13.18 10.56
CA ASP A 273 24.24 12.93 10.90
C ASP A 273 23.76 11.62 10.23
N ALA A 274 24.01 10.54 10.93
CA ALA A 274 23.76 9.19 10.40
C ALA A 274 22.29 8.96 10.01
N ASN A 275 21.33 9.53 10.75
CA ASN A 275 19.91 9.33 10.48
C ASN A 275 19.45 10.12 9.26
N ASN A 276 19.90 11.37 9.10
CA ASN A 276 19.62 12.13 7.87
C ASN A 276 20.27 11.49 6.63
N ILE A 277 21.44 10.83 6.77
CA ILE A 277 22.08 10.08 5.68
C ILE A 277 21.24 8.83 5.32
N LYS A 278 20.71 8.10 6.30
CA LYS A 278 19.81 6.96 6.04
C LYS A 278 18.52 7.42 5.40
N TYR A 279 17.93 8.51 5.88
CA TYR A 279 16.73 9.10 5.30
C TYR A 279 16.96 9.59 3.86
N PHE A 280 18.14 10.16 3.57
CA PHE A 280 18.55 10.49 2.20
C PHE A 280 18.59 9.25 1.31
N TRP A 281 19.15 8.13 1.76
CA TRP A 281 19.18 6.89 1.00
C TRP A 281 17.78 6.37 0.70
N GLU A 282 16.90 6.36 1.69
CA GLU A 282 15.50 5.98 1.50
C GLU A 282 14.81 6.90 0.47
N THR A 283 15.07 8.19 0.52
CA THR A 283 14.54 9.18 -0.44
C THR A 283 15.01 8.88 -1.88
N VAL A 284 16.26 8.48 -2.06
CA VAL A 284 16.81 8.17 -3.40
C VAL A 284 16.36 6.80 -3.90
N TYR A 285 16.09 5.84 -3.01
CA TYR A 285 15.54 4.51 -3.39
C TYR A 285 14.06 4.56 -3.75
N SER A 286 13.29 5.39 -3.08
CA SER A 286 11.82 5.43 -3.18
C SER A 286 11.28 5.50 -4.62
N PRO A 287 11.80 6.32 -5.55
CA PRO A 287 11.31 6.33 -6.93
C PRO A 287 11.43 4.96 -7.62
N TYR A 288 12.54 4.25 -7.41
CA TYR A 288 12.74 2.92 -8.00
C TYR A 288 11.82 1.87 -7.38
N MET A 289 11.64 1.92 -6.06
CA MET A 289 10.75 1.05 -5.30
C MET A 289 9.30 1.22 -5.79
N GLU A 290 8.81 2.45 -5.82
CA GLU A 290 7.42 2.74 -6.15
C GLU A 290 7.12 2.49 -7.64
N ILE A 291 8.03 2.85 -8.55
CA ILE A 291 7.84 2.56 -9.99
C ILE A 291 7.76 1.06 -10.25
N VAL A 292 8.55 0.24 -9.56
CA VAL A 292 8.48 -1.22 -9.71
C VAL A 292 7.22 -1.77 -9.06
N GLN A 293 6.93 -1.40 -7.81
CA GLN A 293 5.74 -1.88 -7.09
C GLN A 293 4.44 -1.57 -7.82
N TYR A 294 4.34 -0.41 -8.47
CA TYR A 294 3.13 0.03 -9.17
C TYR A 294 3.35 0.19 -10.67
N SER A 295 4.20 -0.66 -11.27
CA SER A 295 4.48 -0.62 -12.71
C SER A 295 3.27 -1.03 -13.53
N GLY A 296 2.98 -0.29 -14.61
CA GLY A 296 1.89 -0.62 -15.52
C GLY A 296 0.52 -0.33 -14.93
N ASP A 297 -0.41 -1.29 -15.03
CA ASP A 297 -1.82 -1.08 -14.65
C ASP A 297 -2.01 -0.67 -13.20
N SER A 298 -1.13 -1.10 -12.31
CA SER A 298 -1.14 -0.70 -10.90
C SER A 298 -0.78 0.76 -10.66
N ALA A 299 -0.26 1.49 -11.65
CA ALA A 299 0.06 2.92 -11.55
C ALA A 299 -1.15 3.84 -11.76
N GLY A 300 -2.36 3.31 -11.90
CA GLY A 300 -3.58 4.08 -12.09
C GLY A 300 -3.58 4.88 -13.40
N GLU A 301 -3.86 6.19 -13.36
CA GLU A 301 -3.89 7.05 -14.54
C GLU A 301 -2.54 7.13 -15.28
N PHE A 302 -1.44 6.77 -14.63
CA PHE A 302 -0.09 6.76 -15.17
C PHE A 302 0.37 5.38 -15.67
N ALA A 303 -0.56 4.43 -15.86
CA ALA A 303 -0.27 3.04 -16.23
C ALA A 303 0.71 2.87 -17.40
N THR A 304 0.64 3.74 -18.40
CA THR A 304 1.55 3.70 -19.56
C THR A 304 2.84 4.50 -19.36
N GLN A 305 2.92 5.31 -18.31
CA GLN A 305 4.02 6.25 -18.05
C GLN A 305 4.92 5.79 -16.90
N LEU A 306 4.34 5.24 -15.83
CA LEU A 306 5.09 4.73 -14.68
C LEU A 306 5.38 3.24 -14.81
N THR A 307 6.01 2.83 -15.91
CA THR A 307 6.54 1.49 -16.12
C THR A 307 8.06 1.48 -15.91
N ILE A 308 8.63 0.32 -15.56
CA ILE A 308 10.09 0.15 -15.45
C ILE A 308 10.79 0.62 -16.73
N SER A 309 10.25 0.24 -17.89
CA SER A 309 10.80 0.62 -19.18
C SER A 309 10.79 2.14 -19.39
N HIS A 310 9.63 2.79 -19.14
CA HIS A 310 9.43 4.20 -19.47
C HIS A 310 9.99 5.16 -18.42
N ALA A 311 9.82 4.85 -17.13
CA ALA A 311 10.18 5.74 -16.04
C ALA A 311 11.61 5.52 -15.49
N ILE A 312 12.19 4.33 -15.68
CA ILE A 312 13.56 4.03 -15.23
C ILE A 312 14.48 3.82 -16.43
N CYS A 313 14.25 2.78 -17.23
CA CYS A 313 15.23 2.33 -18.21
C CYS A 313 15.39 3.30 -19.39
N ARG A 314 14.37 4.02 -19.79
CA ARG A 314 14.49 5.09 -20.81
C ARG A 314 15.57 6.11 -20.43
N TYR A 315 15.68 6.48 -19.17
CA TYR A 315 16.69 7.43 -18.70
C TYR A 315 18.05 6.79 -18.50
N HIS A 316 18.08 5.59 -17.90
CA HIS A 316 19.33 4.88 -17.65
C HIS A 316 20.05 4.39 -18.92
N LEU A 317 19.33 4.21 -20.01
CA LEU A 317 19.88 3.84 -21.33
C LEU A 317 20.13 5.06 -22.24
N ASN A 318 19.95 6.29 -21.75
CA ASN A 318 20.21 7.49 -22.54
C ASN A 318 21.72 7.82 -22.54
N ASP A 319 22.39 7.60 -23.68
CA ASP A 319 23.83 7.83 -23.83
C ASP A 319 24.24 9.31 -23.79
N ASN A 320 23.30 10.24 -23.98
CA ASN A 320 23.55 11.68 -23.89
C ASN A 320 23.60 12.22 -22.46
N SER A 321 23.30 11.38 -21.44
CA SER A 321 23.30 11.76 -20.04
C SER A 321 24.41 11.02 -19.29
N ASN A 322 25.11 11.74 -18.38
CA ASN A 322 26.01 11.07 -17.45
C ASN A 322 25.23 10.33 -16.36
N THR A 323 25.91 9.46 -15.61
CA THR A 323 25.31 8.57 -14.62
C THR A 323 24.42 9.32 -13.61
N LEU A 324 24.88 10.43 -13.07
CA LEU A 324 24.14 11.20 -12.08
C LEU A 324 22.93 11.94 -12.68
N GLN A 325 23.05 12.41 -13.94
CA GLN A 325 21.93 12.99 -14.69
C GLN A 325 20.83 11.96 -14.93
N LYS A 326 21.18 10.70 -15.20
CA LYS A 326 20.20 9.61 -15.37
C LYS A 326 19.37 9.41 -14.12
N MET A 327 20.00 9.35 -12.94
CA MET A 327 19.31 9.24 -11.66
C MET A 327 18.42 10.47 -11.37
N LYS A 328 18.95 11.68 -11.64
CA LYS A 328 18.15 12.91 -11.53
C LYS A 328 16.90 12.86 -12.40
N GLN A 329 17.01 12.41 -13.65
CA GLN A 329 15.88 12.32 -14.57
C GLN A 329 14.81 11.35 -14.10
N VAL A 330 15.18 10.21 -13.50
CA VAL A 330 14.22 9.27 -12.87
C VAL A 330 13.51 9.95 -11.71
N ASN A 331 14.24 10.59 -10.79
CA ASN A 331 13.68 11.29 -9.64
C ASN A 331 12.72 12.42 -10.06
N ASP A 332 13.15 13.27 -10.99
CA ASP A 332 12.35 14.41 -11.45
C ASP A 332 11.08 13.95 -12.19
N TYR A 333 11.20 12.94 -13.04
CA TYR A 333 10.07 12.36 -13.75
C TYR A 333 9.06 11.73 -12.79
N PHE A 334 9.55 10.96 -11.82
CA PHE A 334 8.71 10.36 -10.80
C PHE A 334 7.97 11.41 -9.98
N ASN A 335 8.67 12.43 -9.48
CA ASN A 335 8.07 13.52 -8.71
C ASN A 335 7.00 14.26 -9.53
N MET A 336 7.29 14.56 -10.79
CA MET A 336 6.33 15.23 -11.70
C MET A 336 5.08 14.35 -11.91
N ALA A 337 5.26 13.07 -12.23
CA ALA A 337 4.16 12.15 -12.49
C ALA A 337 3.30 11.87 -11.25
N SER A 338 3.91 11.92 -10.07
CA SER A 338 3.21 11.73 -8.78
C SER A 338 2.63 13.03 -8.21
N GLY A 339 2.77 14.16 -8.92
CA GLY A 339 2.26 15.46 -8.46
C GLY A 339 3.06 16.06 -7.29
N TYR A 340 4.29 15.62 -7.08
CA TYR A 340 5.17 16.11 -6.01
C TYR A 340 6.02 17.29 -6.50
N PHE A 341 5.64 18.47 -6.06
CA PHE A 341 6.33 19.72 -6.40
C PHE A 341 6.99 20.31 -5.17
N GLY A 342 8.29 20.52 -5.23
CA GLY A 342 9.08 21.08 -4.13
C GLY A 342 10.45 20.43 -4.01
N CYS A 343 11.11 20.65 -2.87
CA CYS A 343 12.37 19.98 -2.56
C CYS A 343 12.15 18.66 -1.80
N ASN A 344 13.00 17.68 -2.03
CA ASN A 344 12.98 16.41 -1.33
C ASN A 344 13.47 16.58 0.12
N ASP A 345 12.63 16.23 1.07
CA ASP A 345 12.93 16.35 2.49
C ASP A 345 13.79 15.17 2.98
N ILE A 346 14.85 15.50 3.71
CA ILE A 346 15.73 14.52 4.37
C ILE A 346 15.92 14.83 5.86
N ASP A 347 15.01 15.58 6.47
CA ASP A 347 15.00 15.89 7.89
C ASP A 347 14.38 14.74 8.69
N TYR A 348 15.21 13.80 9.14
CA TYR A 348 14.77 12.65 9.94
C TYR A 348 14.05 13.08 11.23
N ASN A 349 14.58 14.09 11.95
CA ASN A 349 13.94 14.53 13.18
C ASN A 349 12.59 15.18 12.91
N GLY A 350 12.49 15.99 11.83
CA GLY A 350 11.21 16.54 11.38
C GLY A 350 10.21 15.47 10.99
N PHE A 351 10.66 14.36 10.39
CA PHE A 351 9.82 13.20 10.12
C PHE A 351 9.34 12.52 11.42
N ILE A 352 10.23 12.28 12.38
CA ILE A 352 9.85 11.69 13.69
C ILE A 352 8.83 12.58 14.43
N GLU A 353 9.02 13.89 14.45
CA GLU A 353 8.07 14.81 15.08
C GLU A 353 6.71 14.81 14.35
N PHE A 354 6.70 14.76 13.02
CA PHE A 354 5.47 14.58 12.26
C PHE A 354 4.74 13.27 12.63
N MET A 355 5.50 12.18 12.77
CA MET A 355 4.94 10.87 13.15
C MET A 355 4.46 10.80 14.60
N LYS A 356 4.91 11.72 15.47
CA LYS A 356 4.44 11.84 16.86
C LYS A 356 3.12 12.61 17.00
N ASP A 357 2.63 13.24 15.94
CA ASP A 357 1.30 13.85 15.96
C ASP A 357 0.24 12.78 16.19
N THR A 358 -0.47 12.88 17.31
CA THR A 358 -1.50 11.93 17.72
C THR A 358 -2.90 12.32 17.23
N SER A 359 -3.03 13.43 16.52
CA SER A 359 -4.30 13.83 15.92
C SER A 359 -4.68 12.94 14.72
N TYR A 360 -5.95 12.95 14.36
CA TYR A 360 -6.41 12.40 13.08
C TYR A 360 -6.19 13.42 11.95
N GLY A 361 -4.93 13.86 11.81
CA GLY A 361 -4.48 14.83 10.82
C GLY A 361 -3.66 14.19 9.69
N ASP A 362 -2.72 14.97 9.13
CA ASP A 362 -1.93 14.56 7.96
C ASP A 362 -1.07 13.31 8.20
N ALA A 363 -0.65 13.06 9.46
CA ALA A 363 0.16 11.90 9.82
C ALA A 363 -0.67 10.63 10.08
N GLN A 364 -1.98 10.70 10.13
CA GLN A 364 -2.88 9.64 10.59
C GLN A 364 -2.54 8.25 10.00
N SER A 365 -2.66 8.12 8.69
CA SER A 365 -2.46 6.82 8.03
C SER A 365 -1.02 6.33 8.12
N ASP A 366 -0.04 7.25 8.06
CA ASP A 366 1.39 6.91 8.18
C ASP A 366 1.71 6.43 9.60
N ARG A 367 1.21 7.14 10.63
CA ARG A 367 1.36 6.76 12.03
C ARG A 367 0.68 5.42 12.33
N ALA A 368 -0.54 5.19 11.83
CA ALA A 368 -1.26 3.92 12.00
C ALA A 368 -0.49 2.76 11.35
N TRP A 369 0.00 2.94 10.14
CA TRP A 369 0.75 1.90 9.43
C TRP A 369 2.08 1.58 10.11
N VAL A 370 2.87 2.60 10.49
CA VAL A 370 4.12 2.38 11.23
C VAL A 370 3.86 1.68 12.55
N TRP A 371 2.76 1.99 13.26
CA TRP A 371 2.35 1.24 14.45
C TRP A 371 2.19 -0.26 14.15
N GLN A 372 1.41 -0.62 13.14
CA GLN A 372 1.19 -2.02 12.79
C GLN A 372 2.49 -2.73 12.36
N THR A 373 3.39 -2.05 11.65
CA THR A 373 4.70 -2.64 11.33
C THR A 373 5.55 -2.88 12.59
N CYS A 374 5.46 -2.01 13.61
CA CYS A 374 6.20 -2.14 14.86
C CYS A 374 5.60 -3.19 15.81
N THR A 375 4.31 -3.51 15.69
CA THR A 375 3.56 -4.33 16.67
C THR A 375 2.99 -5.62 16.07
N GLU A 376 3.10 -5.82 14.75
CA GLU A 376 2.55 -7.00 14.08
C GLU A 376 3.46 -7.54 12.97
N PHE A 377 3.93 -6.71 12.00
CA PHE A 377 4.36 -7.21 10.70
C PHE A 377 5.84 -7.10 10.42
N GLY A 378 6.56 -6.11 10.95
CA GLY A 378 7.89 -5.73 10.47
C GLY A 378 7.79 -5.07 9.09
N TYR A 379 8.04 -5.83 8.03
CA TYR A 379 8.04 -5.40 6.62
C TYR A 379 9.07 -4.30 6.33
N TYR A 380 10.25 -4.38 6.95
CA TYR A 380 11.28 -3.36 6.78
C TYR A 380 12.16 -3.64 5.56
N GLN A 381 12.07 -2.77 4.54
CA GLN A 381 12.78 -2.92 3.26
C GLN A 381 14.24 -2.49 3.41
N SER A 382 15.04 -3.31 4.07
CA SER A 382 16.44 -3.03 4.37
C SER A 382 17.38 -3.32 3.19
N THR A 383 18.62 -2.83 3.31
CA THR A 383 19.74 -3.17 2.43
C THR A 383 20.66 -4.25 3.03
N ASP A 384 20.16 -5.04 3.99
CA ASP A 384 20.96 -6.05 4.70
C ASP A 384 21.18 -7.34 3.91
N SER A 385 20.59 -7.46 2.72
CA SER A 385 20.81 -8.61 1.83
C SER A 385 22.30 -8.87 1.55
N THR A 386 22.66 -10.13 1.51
CA THR A 386 24.01 -10.57 1.13
C THR A 386 24.21 -10.67 -0.38
N LYS A 387 23.17 -10.48 -1.18
CA LYS A 387 23.25 -10.50 -2.64
C LYS A 387 23.79 -9.18 -3.16
N SER A 388 24.53 -9.23 -4.26
CA SER A 388 25.02 -8.04 -4.95
C SER A 388 23.92 -7.37 -5.74
N GLY A 389 23.91 -6.02 -5.78
CA GLY A 389 22.94 -5.26 -6.54
C GLY A 389 23.11 -3.76 -6.35
N PRO A 390 22.23 -2.94 -6.94
CA PRO A 390 22.34 -1.49 -6.88
C PRO A 390 22.33 -0.94 -5.44
N TRP A 391 21.69 -1.65 -4.54
CA TRP A 391 21.55 -1.21 -3.16
C TRP A 391 22.56 -1.83 -2.19
N TYR A 392 23.18 -2.96 -2.57
CA TYR A 392 23.96 -3.74 -1.60
C TYR A 392 25.46 -3.49 -1.65
N GLY A 393 26.06 -3.37 -2.80
CA GLY A 393 27.47 -3.04 -3.12
C GLY A 393 28.53 -3.06 -2.01
N GLY A 394 28.35 -3.83 -0.93
CA GLY A 394 29.19 -3.84 0.25
C GLY A 394 28.97 -2.67 1.22
N VAL A 395 27.99 -1.81 0.94
CA VAL A 395 27.60 -0.67 1.81
C VAL A 395 26.21 -0.91 2.31
N ASN A 396 26.06 -1.23 3.60
CA ASN A 396 24.75 -1.29 4.24
C ASN A 396 24.26 0.13 4.52
N ASN A 397 23.51 0.68 3.56
CA ASN A 397 23.07 2.08 3.57
C ASN A 397 21.79 2.29 4.37
N LEU A 398 20.95 1.28 4.47
CA LEU A 398 19.63 1.33 5.09
C LEU A 398 19.39 0.02 5.86
N PRO A 399 20.06 -0.16 7.03
CA PRO A 399 19.95 -1.38 7.81
C PRO A 399 18.57 -1.53 8.45
N VAL A 400 18.15 -2.77 8.72
CA VAL A 400 16.87 -3.05 9.39
C VAL A 400 16.72 -2.30 10.72
N GLN A 401 17.84 -2.10 11.45
CA GLN A 401 17.85 -1.36 12.71
C GLN A 401 17.36 0.08 12.58
N TYR A 402 17.55 0.73 11.41
CA TYR A 402 17.04 2.06 11.15
C TYR A 402 15.50 2.15 11.31
N TYR A 403 14.78 1.20 10.76
CA TYR A 403 13.32 1.11 10.87
C TYR A 403 12.85 0.77 12.29
N ILE A 404 13.61 -0.07 13.00
CA ILE A 404 13.31 -0.42 14.41
C ILE A 404 13.53 0.79 15.31
N ASP A 405 14.59 1.58 15.06
CA ASP A 405 14.85 2.81 15.80
C ASP A 405 13.73 3.84 15.64
N GLU A 406 13.05 3.88 14.47
CA GLU A 406 11.85 4.70 14.27
C GLU A 406 10.70 4.26 15.19
N CYS A 407 10.47 2.94 15.37
CA CYS A 407 9.46 2.44 16.32
C CYS A 407 9.72 2.96 17.73
N THR A 408 10.96 2.85 18.20
CA THR A 408 11.38 3.37 19.51
C THR A 408 11.22 4.89 19.61
N ALA A 409 11.61 5.63 18.57
CA ALA A 409 11.56 7.09 18.57
C ALA A 409 10.13 7.64 18.54
N ILE A 410 9.20 6.95 17.86
CA ILE A 410 7.80 7.40 17.68
C ILE A 410 6.92 6.96 18.86
N TYR A 411 7.03 5.71 19.29
CA TYR A 411 6.10 5.10 20.27
C TYR A 411 6.71 4.86 21.65
N GLY A 412 8.02 4.98 21.79
CA GLY A 412 8.72 4.83 23.08
C GLY A 412 9.60 3.56 23.16
N SER A 413 10.42 3.49 24.21
CA SER A 413 11.49 2.49 24.37
C SER A 413 11.01 1.02 24.49
N ALA A 414 9.74 0.79 24.74
CA ALA A 414 9.16 -0.55 24.75
C ALA A 414 9.09 -1.19 23.34
N TYR A 415 9.11 -0.36 22.28
CA TYR A 415 9.01 -0.82 20.89
C TYR A 415 10.43 -0.89 20.28
N ASN A 416 11.17 -1.93 20.61
CA ASN A 416 12.56 -2.18 20.26
C ASN A 416 12.71 -3.50 19.48
N SER A 417 13.95 -3.91 19.18
CA SER A 417 14.22 -5.10 18.39
C SER A 417 13.58 -6.38 18.95
N ASP A 418 13.59 -6.55 20.27
CA ASP A 418 13.03 -7.74 20.90
C ASP A 418 11.50 -7.75 20.78
N SER A 419 10.85 -6.61 21.03
CA SER A 419 9.39 -6.49 20.93
C SER A 419 8.89 -6.62 19.50
N VAL A 420 9.58 -6.02 18.53
CA VAL A 420 9.25 -6.14 17.10
C VAL A 420 9.38 -7.59 16.64
N LYS A 421 10.48 -8.26 16.99
CA LYS A 421 10.67 -9.67 16.66
C LYS A 421 9.58 -10.55 17.27
N ALA A 422 9.27 -10.34 18.55
CA ALA A 422 8.24 -11.11 19.24
C ALA A 422 6.86 -10.90 18.60
N ALA A 423 6.55 -9.66 18.18
CA ALA A 423 5.30 -9.32 17.51
C ALA A 423 5.16 -10.03 16.15
N VAL A 424 6.22 -10.03 15.33
CA VAL A 424 6.27 -10.74 14.04
C VAL A 424 6.11 -12.25 14.23
N ASP A 425 6.84 -12.84 15.19
CA ASP A 425 6.73 -14.27 15.51
C ASP A 425 5.29 -14.62 15.96
N GLN A 426 4.65 -13.75 16.76
CA GLN A 426 3.27 -13.94 17.21
C GLN A 426 2.28 -13.85 16.05
N THR A 427 2.43 -12.90 15.14
CA THR A 427 1.59 -12.74 13.95
C THR A 427 1.64 -14.00 13.07
N ASN A 428 2.85 -14.48 12.77
CA ASN A 428 3.02 -15.71 12.00
C ASN A 428 2.45 -16.94 12.71
N LYS A 429 2.62 -17.03 14.02
CA LYS A 429 2.01 -18.10 14.82
C LYS A 429 0.48 -18.02 14.80
N TYR A 430 -0.08 -16.81 14.86
CA TYR A 430 -1.53 -16.60 14.92
C TYR A 430 -2.23 -16.91 13.59
N TYR A 431 -1.62 -16.53 12.45
CA TYR A 431 -2.21 -16.70 11.12
C TYR A 431 -1.66 -17.90 10.33
N GLY A 432 -0.54 -18.45 10.74
CA GLY A 432 0.14 -19.55 10.05
C GLY A 432 1.23 -19.11 9.08
N GLY A 433 1.41 -17.82 8.84
CA GLY A 433 2.31 -17.31 7.80
C GLY A 433 1.96 -17.89 6.42
N ARG A 434 2.92 -17.87 5.48
CA ARG A 434 2.70 -18.43 4.14
C ARG A 434 2.73 -19.96 4.09
N ASP A 435 3.46 -20.60 5.01
CA ASP A 435 3.70 -22.05 4.95
C ASP A 435 2.59 -22.86 5.62
N ASN A 436 2.06 -22.35 6.74
CA ASN A 436 1.06 -23.03 7.56
C ASN A 436 -0.32 -22.38 7.47
N LEU A 437 -0.61 -21.63 6.39
CA LEU A 437 -1.95 -21.11 6.13
C LEU A 437 -2.90 -22.31 5.88
N THR A 438 -3.69 -22.64 6.89
CA THR A 438 -4.60 -23.80 6.87
C THR A 438 -6.04 -23.35 6.81
N THR A 439 -6.66 -23.51 5.64
CA THR A 439 -8.07 -23.20 5.38
C THR A 439 -8.48 -23.76 4.03
N SER A 440 -9.65 -23.38 3.55
CA SER A 440 -10.17 -23.74 2.23
C SER A 440 -10.75 -22.52 1.52
N ARG A 441 -10.89 -22.63 0.21
CA ARG A 441 -11.53 -21.61 -0.65
C ARG A 441 -10.91 -20.23 -0.53
N ILE A 442 -9.57 -20.17 -0.69
CA ILE A 442 -8.82 -18.90 -0.80
C ILE A 442 -8.11 -18.85 -2.15
N VAL A 443 -8.25 -17.75 -2.87
CA VAL A 443 -7.45 -17.40 -4.06
C VAL A 443 -6.46 -16.33 -3.67
N LEU A 444 -5.17 -16.51 -4.04
CA LEU A 444 -4.07 -15.60 -3.67
C LEU A 444 -3.31 -15.16 -4.94
N PRO A 445 -3.81 -14.15 -5.67
CA PRO A 445 -3.11 -13.57 -6.81
C PRO A 445 -1.89 -12.78 -6.38
N ASN A 446 -0.78 -12.90 -7.12
CA ASN A 446 0.45 -12.14 -6.90
C ASN A 446 1.13 -11.88 -8.24
N GLY A 447 1.49 -10.62 -8.50
CA GLY A 447 2.34 -10.27 -9.64
C GLY A 447 3.79 -10.66 -9.39
N ASP A 448 4.51 -11.17 -10.39
CA ASP A 448 5.90 -11.62 -10.20
C ASP A 448 6.95 -10.50 -10.26
N ILE A 449 6.55 -9.28 -10.62
CA ILE A 449 7.38 -8.08 -10.46
C ILE A 449 7.00 -7.25 -9.22
N ASP A 450 5.92 -7.60 -8.53
CA ASP A 450 5.51 -7.02 -7.27
C ASP A 450 6.50 -7.39 -6.15
N PRO A 451 7.20 -6.46 -5.49
CA PRO A 451 8.11 -6.80 -4.41
C PRO A 451 7.46 -7.58 -3.25
N TRP A 452 6.16 -7.34 -3.01
CA TRP A 452 5.42 -7.98 -1.95
C TRP A 452 5.13 -9.47 -2.18
N HIS A 453 5.23 -9.96 -3.44
CA HIS A 453 4.99 -11.37 -3.73
C HIS A 453 5.92 -12.30 -2.93
N ALA A 454 7.11 -11.82 -2.56
CA ALA A 454 8.06 -12.60 -1.78
C ALA A 454 7.55 -12.99 -0.39
N LEU A 455 6.59 -12.24 0.16
CA LEU A 455 5.89 -12.56 1.42
C LEU A 455 4.49 -13.15 1.19
N GLY A 456 4.08 -13.32 -0.05
CA GLY A 456 2.85 -13.99 -0.44
C GLY A 456 2.97 -15.51 -0.42
N LYS A 457 1.82 -16.21 -0.50
CA LYS A 457 1.79 -17.65 -0.72
C LYS A 457 1.73 -17.94 -2.23
N LEU A 458 2.81 -18.47 -2.78
CA LEU A 458 3.00 -18.66 -4.23
C LEU A 458 2.75 -20.11 -4.69
N THR A 459 2.71 -21.06 -3.77
CA THR A 459 2.49 -22.49 -4.06
C THR A 459 1.58 -23.12 -3.03
N SER A 460 0.82 -24.14 -3.44
CA SER A 460 -0.02 -24.93 -2.53
C SER A 460 -0.14 -26.36 -3.01
N ASN A 461 -0.20 -27.30 -2.08
CA ASN A 461 -0.56 -28.69 -2.34
C ASN A 461 -2.07 -28.95 -2.17
N SER A 462 -2.84 -27.96 -1.72
CA SER A 462 -4.27 -28.03 -1.56
C SER A 462 -4.98 -27.44 -2.79
N SER A 463 -5.99 -28.12 -3.30
CA SER A 463 -6.86 -27.59 -4.36
C SER A 463 -7.75 -26.43 -3.88
N ASP A 464 -7.91 -26.29 -2.57
CA ASP A 464 -8.76 -25.28 -1.94
C ASP A 464 -8.02 -23.97 -1.62
N ILE A 465 -6.70 -23.98 -1.73
CA ILE A 465 -5.86 -22.77 -1.68
C ILE A 465 -5.21 -22.63 -3.04
N VAL A 466 -5.61 -21.59 -3.76
CA VAL A 466 -5.26 -21.36 -5.16
C VAL A 466 -4.33 -20.14 -5.29
N PRO A 467 -3.00 -20.31 -5.16
CA PRO A 467 -2.06 -19.26 -5.51
C PRO A 467 -2.09 -19.02 -7.02
N VAL A 468 -2.07 -17.75 -7.43
CA VAL A 468 -2.04 -17.36 -8.85
C VAL A 468 -0.87 -16.41 -9.07
N VAL A 469 0.25 -16.92 -9.61
CA VAL A 469 1.40 -16.07 -9.94
C VAL A 469 1.20 -15.49 -11.34
N ILE A 470 1.10 -14.16 -11.43
CA ILE A 470 0.77 -13.43 -12.64
C ILE A 470 2.05 -12.85 -13.25
N ASN A 471 2.50 -13.45 -14.34
CA ASN A 471 3.76 -13.09 -14.97
C ASN A 471 3.73 -11.68 -15.58
N GLY A 472 4.72 -10.86 -15.20
CA GLY A 472 4.93 -9.51 -15.74
C GLY A 472 4.10 -8.42 -15.10
N THR A 473 3.30 -8.73 -14.08
CA THR A 473 2.44 -7.74 -13.40
C THR A 473 3.00 -7.29 -12.05
N ALA A 474 2.62 -6.08 -11.67
CA ALA A 474 2.99 -5.44 -10.43
C ALA A 474 1.92 -5.63 -9.33
N HIS A 475 1.99 -4.83 -8.27
CA HIS A 475 1.19 -4.93 -7.06
C HIS A 475 -0.32 -4.76 -7.32
N CYS A 476 -1.13 -5.75 -6.92
CA CYS A 476 -2.58 -5.75 -7.01
C CYS A 476 -3.16 -5.57 -8.44
N ALA A 477 -2.41 -5.92 -9.48
CA ALA A 477 -2.82 -5.68 -10.86
C ALA A 477 -4.14 -6.37 -11.24
N ASP A 478 -4.45 -7.51 -10.64
CA ASP A 478 -5.69 -8.27 -10.85
C ASP A 478 -6.95 -7.56 -10.36
N MET A 479 -6.84 -6.63 -9.40
CA MET A 479 -8.00 -5.94 -8.82
C MET A 479 -8.59 -4.87 -9.72
N TYR A 480 -7.78 -4.31 -10.60
CA TYR A 480 -8.19 -3.22 -11.50
C TYR A 480 -9.00 -3.73 -12.70
N GLY A 481 -9.67 -2.79 -13.38
CA GLY A 481 -10.47 -3.12 -14.54
C GLY A 481 -9.65 -3.55 -15.77
N THR A 482 -10.29 -4.26 -16.69
CA THR A 482 -9.66 -4.69 -17.93
C THR A 482 -9.23 -3.49 -18.78
N SER A 483 -8.07 -3.64 -19.44
CA SER A 483 -7.47 -2.63 -20.34
C SER A 483 -7.07 -3.30 -21.66
N PRO A 484 -7.12 -2.57 -22.80
CA PRO A 484 -6.55 -3.06 -24.05
C PRO A 484 -5.04 -3.36 -23.99
N HIS A 485 -4.38 -2.89 -22.94
CA HIS A 485 -2.94 -3.08 -22.71
C HIS A 485 -2.63 -4.21 -21.74
N ASP A 486 -3.65 -4.91 -21.22
CA ASP A 486 -3.45 -6.02 -20.30
C ASP A 486 -2.58 -7.12 -20.92
N LEU A 487 -1.66 -7.63 -20.11
CA LEU A 487 -0.92 -8.83 -20.47
C LEU A 487 -1.88 -10.03 -20.55
N GLN A 488 -1.59 -10.97 -21.45
CA GLN A 488 -2.37 -12.20 -21.54
C GLN A 488 -2.40 -12.96 -20.20
N SER A 489 -1.27 -12.98 -19.48
CA SER A 489 -1.14 -13.56 -18.13
C SER A 489 -2.13 -12.96 -17.12
N LEU A 490 -2.35 -11.64 -17.18
CA LEU A 490 -3.32 -10.94 -16.31
C LEU A 490 -4.75 -11.30 -16.70
N THR A 491 -5.07 -11.30 -18.00
CA THR A 491 -6.37 -11.72 -18.50
C THR A 491 -6.71 -13.15 -18.10
N ASP A 492 -5.74 -14.06 -18.22
CA ASP A 492 -5.93 -15.46 -17.86
C ASP A 492 -6.08 -15.66 -16.33
N ALA A 493 -5.32 -14.89 -15.54
CA ALA A 493 -5.43 -14.89 -14.09
C ALA A 493 -6.82 -14.41 -13.62
N ARG A 494 -7.35 -13.31 -14.15
CA ARG A 494 -8.69 -12.82 -13.83
C ARG A 494 -9.77 -13.86 -14.18
N LYS A 495 -9.67 -14.51 -15.34
CA LYS A 495 -10.58 -15.63 -15.69
C LYS A 495 -10.48 -16.80 -14.70
N LEU A 496 -9.27 -17.15 -14.28
CA LEU A 496 -9.06 -18.21 -13.29
C LEU A 496 -9.68 -17.86 -11.94
N ILE A 497 -9.49 -16.62 -11.45
CA ILE A 497 -10.10 -16.14 -10.20
C ILE A 497 -11.62 -16.24 -10.29
N ALA A 498 -12.22 -15.66 -11.34
CA ALA A 498 -13.66 -15.66 -11.55
C ALA A 498 -14.25 -17.07 -11.66
N SER A 499 -13.61 -17.97 -12.44
CA SER A 499 -14.08 -19.35 -12.62
C SER A 499 -13.93 -20.19 -11.36
N THR A 500 -12.89 -19.94 -10.56
CA THR A 500 -12.68 -20.62 -9.27
C THR A 500 -13.78 -20.25 -8.28
N LEU A 501 -14.08 -18.96 -8.15
CA LEU A 501 -15.18 -18.49 -7.30
C LEU A 501 -16.53 -18.98 -7.77
N ASP A 502 -16.80 -18.96 -9.08
CA ASP A 502 -18.03 -19.46 -9.67
C ASP A 502 -18.23 -20.95 -9.34
N GLY A 503 -17.17 -21.76 -9.48
CA GLY A 503 -17.19 -23.17 -9.12
C GLY A 503 -17.52 -23.41 -7.65
N TRP A 504 -16.91 -22.67 -6.74
CA TRP A 504 -17.20 -22.79 -5.30
C TRP A 504 -18.60 -22.28 -4.92
N LEU A 505 -19.06 -21.18 -5.53
CA LEU A 505 -20.37 -20.62 -5.21
C LEU A 505 -21.52 -21.51 -5.66
N LYS A 506 -21.33 -22.31 -6.73
CA LYS A 506 -22.33 -23.28 -7.26
C LYS A 506 -22.31 -24.61 -6.55
N ALA A 507 -21.22 -24.96 -5.88
CA ALA A 507 -21.12 -26.18 -5.06
C ALA A 507 -21.85 -26.02 -3.72
#